data_7ceaadeeb8b3b82d6e1cad279e218b10
#
_entry.id   7ceaadeeb8b3b82d6e1cad279e218b10
#
_cell.length_a   1.000
_cell.length_b   1.000
_cell.length_c   1.000
_cell.angle_alpha   90.00
_cell.angle_beta   90.00
_cell.angle_gamma   90.00
#
_symmetry.space_group_name_H-M   'P 1'
#
loop_
_entity.id
_entity.type
_entity.pdbx_description
1 polymer ?
#
loop_
_entity_poly.entity_id
_entity_poly.type
_entity_poly.pdbx_seq_one_letter_code
_entity_poly.pdbx_strand_id
1 'polypeptide(L)' 'MYEADDRLASLRTLAMPTLVIAGEQDKPIVQPSRDMVAAITGADLAIITDAGHSPQFENPEAWWSALSTFLERVGSRV' A
#
# COMPACT_ATOMS: atom_id res chain seq x y z
N MET A 1 14.46 3.34 -22.35
CA MET A 1 14.81 3.44 -20.94
C MET A 1 14.00 4.54 -20.30
N TYR A 2 13.56 4.33 -19.07
CA TYR A 2 12.82 5.36 -18.45
C TYR A 2 13.26 5.74 -17.05
N GLU A 3 13.02 7.00 -16.72
CA GLU A 3 13.45 7.60 -15.48
C GLU A 3 12.49 7.28 -14.35
N ALA A 4 12.98 7.32 -13.11
CA ALA A 4 12.14 7.14 -11.94
C ALA A 4 11.03 8.19 -11.89
N ASP A 5 11.32 9.41 -12.32
CA ASP A 5 10.34 10.50 -12.35
C ASP A 5 9.21 10.23 -13.35
N ASP A 6 9.55 9.67 -14.50
CA ASP A 6 8.54 9.31 -15.51
C ASP A 6 7.65 8.20 -14.99
N ARG A 7 8.24 7.26 -14.25
CA ARG A 7 7.51 6.16 -13.62
C ARG A 7 6.50 6.68 -12.62
N LEU A 8 6.93 7.60 -11.77
CA LEU A 8 6.07 8.17 -10.75
C LEU A 8 4.93 8.98 -11.38
N ALA A 9 5.25 9.75 -12.41
CA ALA A 9 4.22 10.52 -13.14
C ALA A 9 3.20 9.59 -13.79
N SER A 10 3.63 8.48 -14.36
CA SER A 10 2.74 7.48 -14.95
C SER A 10 1.81 6.88 -13.90
N LEU A 11 2.33 6.59 -12.70
CA LEU A 11 1.53 6.05 -11.62
C LEU A 11 0.45 7.03 -11.18
N ARG A 12 0.76 8.32 -11.19
CA ARG A 12 -0.22 9.36 -10.81
C ARG A 12 -1.39 9.43 -11.77
N THR A 13 -1.18 9.07 -13.02
CA THR A 13 -2.25 9.10 -14.02
C THR A 13 -3.07 7.81 -14.06
N LEU A 14 -2.61 6.76 -13.41
CA LEU A 14 -3.35 5.51 -13.35
C LEU A 14 -4.47 5.63 -12.32
N ALA A 15 -5.69 5.37 -12.75
CA ALA A 15 -6.86 5.38 -11.86
C ALA A 15 -7.16 3.98 -11.32
N MET A 16 -6.12 3.21 -11.05
CA MET A 16 -6.26 1.84 -10.58
C MET A 16 -6.21 1.79 -9.05
N PRO A 17 -7.11 1.01 -8.44
CA PRO A 17 -7.02 0.80 -7.00
C PRO A 17 -5.68 0.18 -6.62
N THR A 18 -5.04 0.73 -5.62
CA THR A 18 -3.72 0.28 -5.18
C THR A 18 -3.69 0.21 -3.66
N LEU A 19 -3.13 -0.85 -3.13
CA LEU A 19 -2.93 -1.01 -1.69
C LEU A 19 -1.45 -1.14 -1.39
N VAL A 20 -0.94 -0.28 -0.52
CA VAL A 20 0.43 -0.37 -0.01
C VAL A 20 0.35 -0.88 1.42
N ILE A 21 1.08 -1.94 1.72
CA ILE A 21 1.09 -2.56 3.05
C ILE A 21 2.49 -2.43 3.66
N ALA A 22 2.54 -1.96 4.90
CA ALA A 22 3.80 -1.86 5.63
C ALA A 22 3.59 -2.32 7.06
N GLY A 23 4.60 -2.98 7.64
CA GLY A 23 4.58 -3.33 9.05
C GLY A 23 4.92 -2.13 9.91
N GLU A 24 4.19 -1.96 10.99
CA GLU A 24 4.37 -0.84 11.92
C GLU A 24 5.81 -0.77 12.45
N GLN A 25 6.42 -1.93 12.69
CA GLN A 25 7.77 -2.01 13.25
C GLN A 25 8.88 -1.87 12.21
N ASP A 26 8.52 -1.84 10.94
CA ASP A 26 9.48 -1.65 9.86
C ASP A 26 9.65 -0.15 9.58
N LYS A 27 10.28 0.54 10.51
CA LYS A 27 10.38 2.00 10.50
C LYS A 27 10.97 2.57 9.21
N PRO A 28 12.02 1.97 8.63
CA PRO A 28 12.57 2.50 7.38
C PRO A 28 11.61 2.50 6.20
N ILE A 29 10.57 1.67 6.24
CA ILE A 29 9.61 1.51 5.14
C ILE A 29 8.35 2.36 5.34
N VAL A 30 8.00 2.67 6.58
CA VAL A 30 6.74 3.35 6.86
C VAL A 30 6.62 4.71 6.16
N GLN A 31 7.63 5.56 6.29
CA GLN A 31 7.54 6.88 5.67
C GLN A 31 7.59 6.84 4.15
N PRO A 32 8.49 6.06 3.52
CA PRO A 32 8.42 5.90 2.06
C PRO A 32 7.09 5.37 1.57
N SER A 33 6.43 4.49 2.35
CA SER A 33 5.11 3.97 1.98
C SER A 33 4.06 5.07 2.03
N ARG A 34 4.10 5.93 3.03
CA ARG A 34 3.20 7.08 3.11
C ARG A 34 3.40 8.04 1.94
N ASP A 35 4.65 8.28 1.58
CA ASP A 35 4.99 9.16 0.46
C ASP A 35 4.48 8.59 -0.85
N MET A 36 4.61 7.28 -1.02
CA MET A 36 4.14 6.59 -2.22
C MET A 36 2.62 6.71 -2.35
N VAL A 37 1.89 6.49 -1.26
CA VAL A 37 0.43 6.58 -1.27
C VAL A 37 -0.02 7.99 -1.60
N ALA A 38 0.68 8.99 -1.07
CA ALA A 38 0.35 10.39 -1.37
C ALA A 38 0.57 10.73 -2.83
N ALA A 39 1.49 10.04 -3.51
CA ALA A 39 1.81 10.29 -4.91
C ALA A 39 0.90 9.54 -5.89
N ILE A 40 0.21 8.49 -5.46
CA ILE A 40 -0.60 7.63 -6.32
C ILE A 40 -2.07 7.91 -6.09
N THR A 41 -2.78 8.35 -7.13
CA THR A 41 -4.22 8.58 -7.05
C THR A 41 -4.96 7.26 -6.81
N GLY A 42 -5.79 7.22 -5.80
CA GLY A 42 -6.57 6.02 -5.47
C GLY A 42 -5.81 4.98 -4.67
N ALA A 43 -4.63 5.32 -4.16
CA ALA A 43 -3.87 4.39 -3.33
C ALA A 43 -4.31 4.48 -1.87
N ASP A 44 -4.33 3.33 -1.21
CA ASP A 44 -4.59 3.20 0.22
C ASP A 44 -3.36 2.65 0.91
N LEU A 45 -3.20 3.01 2.17
CA LEU A 45 -2.10 2.53 3.00
C LEU A 45 -2.65 1.71 4.16
N ALA A 46 -2.07 0.54 4.38
CA ALA A 46 -2.36 -0.29 5.55
C ALA A 46 -1.08 -0.49 6.35
N ILE A 47 -1.07 0.01 7.58
CA ILE A 47 0.03 -0.21 8.51
C ILE A 47 -0.39 -1.38 9.41
N ILE A 48 0.35 -2.47 9.34
CA ILE A 48 0.01 -3.68 10.10
C ILE A 48 0.65 -3.61 11.47
N THR A 49 -0.17 -3.61 12.51
CA THR A 49 0.31 -3.55 13.90
C THR A 49 1.08 -4.81 14.27
N ASP A 50 2.04 -4.65 15.17
CA ASP A 50 2.87 -5.76 15.67
C ASP A 50 3.56 -6.55 14.57
N ALA A 51 3.89 -5.89 13.46
CA ALA A 51 4.53 -6.54 12.33
C ALA A 51 5.70 -5.71 11.83
N GLY A 52 6.73 -6.39 11.37
CA GLY A 52 7.92 -5.79 10.80
C GLY A 52 7.98 -5.99 9.30
N HIS A 53 9.09 -6.54 8.83
CA HIS A 53 9.38 -6.67 7.40
C HIS A 53 8.46 -7.63 6.65
N SER A 54 7.89 -8.60 7.34
CA SER A 54 7.03 -9.62 6.73
C SER A 54 5.65 -9.65 7.40
N PRO A 55 4.81 -8.60 7.18
CA PRO A 55 3.54 -8.48 7.90
C PRO A 55 2.61 -9.68 7.74
N GLN A 56 2.60 -10.30 6.57
CA GLN A 56 1.73 -11.45 6.29
C GLN A 56 2.07 -12.67 7.15
N PHE A 57 3.29 -12.76 7.65
CA PHE A 57 3.70 -13.84 8.54
C PHE A 57 3.68 -13.42 10.01
N GLU A 58 3.97 -12.16 10.28
CA GLU A 58 4.11 -11.68 11.66
C GLU A 58 2.77 -11.31 12.29
N ASN A 59 1.80 -10.86 11.50
CA ASN A 59 0.44 -10.61 11.96
C ASN A 59 -0.54 -10.91 10.84
N PRO A 60 -0.78 -12.20 10.55
CA PRO A 60 -1.61 -12.60 9.43
C PRO A 60 -3.06 -12.14 9.55
N GLU A 61 -3.60 -12.05 10.75
CA GLU A 61 -4.98 -11.62 10.94
C GLU A 61 -5.16 -10.15 10.53
N ALA A 62 -4.28 -9.27 10.99
CA ALA A 62 -4.34 -7.86 10.63
C ALA A 62 -4.06 -7.67 9.15
N TRP A 63 -3.09 -8.40 8.61
CA TRP A 63 -2.77 -8.37 7.20
C TRP A 63 -3.95 -8.78 6.34
N TRP A 64 -4.59 -9.90 6.68
CA TRP A 64 -5.75 -10.40 5.95
C TRP A 64 -6.94 -9.44 6.04
N SER A 65 -7.15 -8.86 7.23
CA SER A 65 -8.22 -7.89 7.43
C SER A 65 -8.04 -6.67 6.54
N ALA A 66 -6.81 -6.15 6.46
CA ALA A 66 -6.51 -5.00 5.61
C ALA A 66 -6.73 -5.32 4.14
N LEU A 67 -6.26 -6.48 3.70
CA LEU A 67 -6.43 -6.91 2.31
C LEU A 67 -7.89 -7.13 1.96
N SER A 68 -8.63 -7.81 2.84
CA SER A 68 -10.06 -8.10 2.61
C SER A 68 -10.87 -6.81 2.50
N THR A 69 -10.61 -5.86 3.39
CA THR A 69 -11.31 -4.57 3.37
C THR A 69 -11.04 -3.83 2.07
N PHE A 70 -9.79 -3.86 1.62
CA PHE A 70 -9.43 -3.24 0.35
C PHE A 70 -10.14 -3.90 -0.82
N LEU A 71 -10.16 -5.24 -0.86
CA LEU A 71 -10.82 -5.98 -1.94
C LEU A 71 -12.32 -5.74 -1.97
N GLU A 72 -12.97 -5.64 -0.82
CA GLU A 72 -14.39 -5.31 -0.74
C GLU A 72 -14.67 -3.93 -1.33
N ARG A 73 -13.82 -2.96 -1.01
CA ARG A 73 -13.96 -1.60 -1.51
C ARG A 73 -13.78 -1.54 -3.03
N VAL A 74 -12.78 -2.25 -3.54
CA VAL A 74 -12.53 -2.33 -4.98
C VAL A 74 -13.72 -3.01 -5.68
N GLY A 75 -14.21 -4.10 -5.13
CA GLY A 75 -15.37 -4.81 -5.66
C GLY A 75 -16.61 -3.93 -5.73
N SER A 76 -16.80 -3.06 -4.74
CA SER A 76 -17.94 -2.14 -4.72
C SER A 76 -17.88 -1.07 -5.81
N ARG A 77 -16.70 -0.78 -6.31
CA ARG A 77 -16.50 0.23 -7.35
C ARG A 77 -16.66 -0.31 -8.76
N VAL A 78 -16.66 -1.61 -8.90
CA VAL A 78 -16.76 -2.29 -10.21
C VAL A 78 -18.19 -2.74 -10.53
#